data_13d23397c13d0e97ae9ef64c075561b0
#
_entry.id   13d23397c13d0e97ae9ef64c075561b0
#
_cell.length_a   1.000
_cell.length_b   1.000
_cell.length_c   1.000
_cell.angle_alpha   90.00
_cell.angle_beta   90.00
_cell.angle_gamma   90.00
#
_symmetry.space_group_name_H-M   'P 1'
#
loop_
_entity.id
_entity.type
_entity.pdbx_description
1 polymer ?
#
loop_
_entity_poly.entity_id
_entity_poly.type
_entity_poly.pdbx_seq_one_letter_code
_entity_poly.pdbx_strand_id
1 'polypeptide(L)'
;ASVSMKAQEKDRYYSEKATDNIFVGAGIGGMTVINDGINTPTFNFNVSLGKYITPVWAVRGQVGALWQTLEEQETGYEAKNKKFVELNFDAMLNVTNWIGGYNPNRIVDLYLFAGPTMNFSQAVSSDAVIDATTGNTVWNFNTDGLKTRFGATAGLGLGFNLNEKWAINLEGRVGVTPSIFGNGSDCRKAESTVRVN
;
A
#
# COMPACT_ATOMS: atom_id res chain seq x y z
N ALA A 1 0.21 -3.20 11.63
CA ALA A 1 -1.13 -3.36 12.22
C ALA A 1 -2.00 -2.15 11.89
N SER A 2 -3.22 -2.35 11.47
CA SER A 2 -4.19 -1.29 11.22
C SER A 2 -5.34 -1.36 12.22
N VAL A 3 -5.83 -0.21 12.65
CA VAL A 3 -7.00 -0.10 13.51
C VAL A 3 -8.15 0.42 12.68
N SER A 4 -9.24 -0.32 12.60
CA SER A 4 -10.45 0.12 11.93
C SER A 4 -11.59 0.33 12.92
N MET A 5 -12.31 1.42 12.73
CA MET A 5 -13.48 1.77 13.52
C MET A 5 -14.72 1.37 12.73
N LYS A 6 -15.52 0.46 13.28
CA LYS A 6 -16.81 0.09 12.73
C LYS A 6 -17.88 0.94 13.39
N ALA A 7 -18.48 1.84 12.66
CA ALA A 7 -19.62 2.62 13.14
C ALA A 7 -20.90 1.90 12.78
N GLN A 8 -21.40 0.97 13.63
CA GLN A 8 -22.66 0.31 13.32
C GLN A 8 -23.42 -0.33 14.49
N GLU A 9 -24.74 -0.18 14.43
CA GLU A 9 -25.69 -0.99 15.17
C GLU A 9 -25.74 -2.42 14.63
N LYS A 10 -25.94 -3.37 15.52
CA LYS A 10 -25.75 -4.82 15.39
C LYS A 10 -26.58 -5.56 14.33
N ASP A 11 -27.60 -4.93 13.70
CA ASP A 11 -28.63 -5.66 12.97
C ASP A 11 -28.92 -5.25 11.53
N ARG A 12 -28.20 -4.27 10.94
CA ARG A 12 -28.51 -3.80 9.58
C ARG A 12 -27.29 -3.68 8.67
N TYR A 13 -26.94 -4.78 8.01
CA TYR A 13 -26.03 -4.74 6.86
C TYR A 13 -26.68 -4.20 5.58
N TYR A 14 -27.99 -4.13 5.54
CA TYR A 14 -28.75 -3.52 4.45
C TYR A 14 -29.37 -2.22 4.96
N SER A 15 -28.68 -1.13 4.73
CA SER A 15 -29.22 0.20 4.94
C SER A 15 -29.37 0.94 3.61
N GLU A 16 -30.53 1.55 3.40
CA GLU A 16 -30.76 2.45 2.27
C GLU A 16 -29.95 3.75 2.38
N LYS A 17 -29.39 4.05 3.55
CA LYS A 17 -28.58 5.24 3.78
C LYS A 17 -27.15 5.03 3.31
N ALA A 18 -26.66 5.94 2.49
CA ALA A 18 -25.28 5.89 1.98
C ALA A 18 -24.20 5.96 3.07
N THR A 19 -24.54 6.50 4.24
CA THR A 19 -23.63 6.70 5.38
C THR A 19 -23.50 5.49 6.31
N ASP A 20 -24.37 4.50 6.18
CA ASP A 20 -24.33 3.31 7.04
C ASP A 20 -23.25 2.33 6.57
N ASN A 21 -22.72 1.54 7.51
CA ASN A 21 -21.70 0.51 7.23
C ASN A 21 -20.33 1.05 6.75
N ILE A 22 -20.04 2.31 7.05
CA ILE A 22 -18.75 2.92 6.75
C ILE A 22 -17.76 2.55 7.84
N PHE A 23 -16.53 2.24 7.44
CA PHE A 23 -15.41 2.08 8.36
C PHE A 23 -14.23 2.97 7.94
N VAL A 24 -13.50 3.44 8.94
CA VAL A 24 -12.27 4.22 8.76
C VAL A 24 -11.14 3.46 9.44
N GLY A 25 -10.00 3.40 8.82
CA GLY A 25 -8.81 2.75 9.35
C GLY A 25 -7.57 3.61 9.20
N ALA A 26 -6.64 3.44 10.13
CA ALA A 26 -5.28 3.95 10.03
C ALA A 26 -4.31 2.81 10.36
N GLY A 27 -3.22 2.74 9.64
CA GLY A 27 -2.26 1.65 9.79
C GLY A 27 -0.83 2.08 9.56
N ILE A 28 0.07 1.28 10.13
CA ILE A 28 1.51 1.38 9.96
C ILE A 28 2.04 0.02 9.55
N GLY A 29 3.10 -0.01 8.77
CA GLY A 29 3.68 -1.27 8.33
C GLY A 29 5.04 -1.14 7.68
N GLY A 30 5.53 -2.24 7.13
CA GLY A 30 6.74 -2.32 6.34
C GLY A 30 6.44 -2.73 4.91
N MET A 31 7.19 -2.19 3.97
CA MET A 31 7.11 -2.55 2.56
C MET A 31 8.50 -2.78 2.00
N THR A 32 8.62 -3.76 1.14
CA THR A 32 9.81 -3.98 0.32
C THR A 32 9.45 -4.11 -1.15
N VAL A 33 10.34 -3.69 -2.02
CA VAL A 33 10.23 -3.85 -3.47
C VAL A 33 11.10 -5.04 -3.86
N ILE A 34 10.54 -5.97 -4.60
CA ILE A 34 11.26 -7.12 -5.14
C ILE A 34 11.57 -6.83 -6.60
N ASN A 35 12.81 -6.43 -6.85
CA ASN A 35 13.35 -6.24 -8.19
C ASN A 35 14.82 -6.68 -8.15
N ASP A 36 15.20 -7.72 -8.89
CA ASP A 36 16.54 -8.32 -8.91
C ASP A 36 17.14 -8.65 -7.50
N GLY A 37 16.30 -8.68 -6.46
CA GLY A 37 16.64 -8.90 -5.06
C GLY A 37 15.61 -8.26 -4.13
N ILE A 38 15.72 -8.55 -2.82
CA ILE A 38 14.90 -7.91 -1.79
C ILE A 38 15.60 -6.61 -1.40
N ASN A 39 14.99 -5.48 -1.72
CA ASN A 39 15.48 -4.16 -1.30
C ASN A 39 15.19 -3.91 0.19
N THR A 40 15.91 -2.96 0.76
CA THR A 40 15.76 -2.56 2.16
C THR A 40 14.29 -2.26 2.50
N PRO A 41 13.74 -2.87 3.56
CA PRO A 41 12.36 -2.62 3.97
C PRO A 41 12.15 -1.15 4.32
N THR A 42 11.10 -0.57 3.78
CA THR A 42 10.73 0.83 4.02
C THR A 42 9.49 0.91 4.89
N PHE A 43 9.50 1.84 5.82
CA PHE A 43 8.35 2.11 6.67
C PHE A 43 7.23 2.79 5.88
N ASN A 44 5.99 2.35 6.10
CA ASN A 44 4.82 2.97 5.52
C ASN A 44 3.75 3.26 6.56
N PHE A 45 2.92 4.25 6.28
CA PHE A 45 1.67 4.46 6.99
C PHE A 45 0.53 4.62 5.98
N ASN A 46 -0.65 4.27 6.39
CA ASN A 46 -1.82 4.33 5.53
C ASN A 46 -3.07 4.77 6.29
N VAL A 47 -3.98 5.36 5.55
CA VAL A 47 -5.34 5.70 6.01
C VAL A 47 -6.32 5.10 5.01
N SER A 48 -7.38 4.52 5.51
CA SER A 48 -8.39 3.87 4.69
C SER A 48 -9.80 4.30 5.07
N LEU A 49 -10.65 4.34 4.06
CA LEU A 49 -12.08 4.56 4.17
C LEU A 49 -12.78 3.47 3.37
N GLY A 50 -13.71 2.77 3.97
CA GLY A 50 -14.43 1.72 3.27
C GLY A 50 -15.88 1.61 3.71
N LYS A 51 -16.61 0.80 2.95
CA LYS A 51 -18.02 0.52 3.19
C LYS A 51 -18.31 -0.95 2.98
N TYR A 52 -18.99 -1.57 3.95
CA TYR A 52 -19.58 -2.89 3.75
C TYR A 52 -20.84 -2.76 2.90
N ILE A 53 -20.88 -3.47 1.79
CA ILE A 53 -22.05 -3.57 0.90
C ILE A 53 -22.95 -4.69 1.40
N THR A 54 -22.34 -5.79 1.81
CA THR A 54 -22.99 -6.95 2.43
C THR A 54 -22.14 -7.45 3.59
N PRO A 55 -22.59 -8.39 4.43
CA PRO A 55 -21.73 -9.00 5.45
C PRO A 55 -20.46 -9.66 4.89
N VAL A 56 -20.47 -9.99 3.59
CA VAL A 56 -19.41 -10.72 2.90
C VAL A 56 -18.54 -9.77 2.07
N TRP A 57 -19.15 -8.75 1.44
CA TRP A 57 -18.48 -7.85 0.50
C TRP A 57 -18.35 -6.44 1.04
N ALA A 58 -17.17 -5.86 0.86
CA ALA A 58 -16.89 -4.46 1.15
C ALA A 58 -16.04 -3.84 0.02
N VAL A 59 -16.06 -2.51 -0.04
CA VAL A 59 -15.15 -1.72 -0.86
C VAL A 59 -14.35 -0.80 0.04
N ARG A 60 -13.08 -0.57 -0.31
CA ARG A 60 -12.17 0.27 0.47
C ARG A 60 -11.31 1.12 -0.45
N GLY A 61 -11.22 2.41 -0.15
CA GLY A 61 -10.17 3.30 -0.63
C GLY A 61 -9.08 3.41 0.42
N GLN A 62 -7.83 3.31 0.05
CA GLN A 62 -6.68 3.45 0.94
C GLN A 62 -5.65 4.39 0.34
N VAL A 63 -5.16 5.31 1.14
CA VAL A 63 -4.03 6.19 0.81
C VAL A 63 -2.86 5.77 1.67
N GLY A 64 -1.74 5.45 1.04
CA GLY A 64 -0.49 5.12 1.71
C GLY A 64 0.62 6.08 1.33
N ALA A 65 1.52 6.36 2.27
CA ALA A 65 2.72 7.13 2.02
C ALA A 65 3.94 6.31 2.42
N LEU A 66 4.97 6.36 1.59
CA LEU A 66 6.22 5.63 1.76
C LEU A 66 7.39 6.59 1.72
N TRP A 67 8.39 6.30 2.51
CA TRP A 67 9.67 6.96 2.50
C TRP A 67 10.74 5.93 2.17
N GLN A 68 11.35 6.02 1.00
CA GLN A 68 12.46 5.17 0.63
C GLN A 68 13.75 5.98 0.68
N THR A 69 14.69 5.51 1.48
CA THR A 69 16.05 6.02 1.48
C THR A 69 16.84 5.25 0.43
N LEU A 70 17.50 5.94 -0.47
CA LEU A 70 18.51 5.32 -1.33
C LEU A 70 19.76 5.11 -0.46
N GLU A 71 20.19 3.86 -0.31
CA GLU A 71 21.46 3.58 0.35
C GLU A 71 22.63 4.12 -0.46
N GLU A 72 23.57 4.70 0.26
CA GLU A 72 24.85 5.16 -0.25
C GLU A 72 25.68 3.95 -0.69
N GLN A 73 25.86 3.77 -1.99
CA GLN A 73 26.92 2.86 -2.47
C GLN A 73 28.25 3.61 -2.43
N GLU A 74 29.17 3.09 -1.72
CA GLU A 74 30.57 3.37 -1.34
C GLU A 74 31.34 4.56 -1.94
N THR A 75 30.83 5.37 -2.82
CA THR A 75 31.56 6.51 -3.39
C THR A 75 30.64 7.70 -3.69
N GLY A 76 30.43 8.56 -2.70
CA GLY A 76 30.06 9.94 -2.94
C GLY A 76 28.60 10.24 -3.32
N TYR A 77 27.65 9.36 -3.02
CA TYR A 77 26.25 9.57 -3.31
C TYR A 77 25.51 10.21 -2.14
N GLU A 78 24.88 11.35 -2.37
CA GLU A 78 23.90 11.88 -1.41
C GLU A 78 22.64 11.01 -1.42
N ALA A 79 22.33 10.39 -0.29
CA ALA A 79 21.09 9.68 -0.10
C ALA A 79 19.91 10.64 -0.22
N LYS A 80 19.10 10.54 -1.29
CA LYS A 80 17.88 11.32 -1.45
C LYS A 80 16.68 10.49 -1.05
N ASN A 81 15.92 10.98 -0.07
CA ASN A 81 14.65 10.39 0.32
C ASN A 81 13.64 10.51 -0.83
N LYS A 82 13.24 9.37 -1.40
CA LYS A 82 12.18 9.32 -2.42
C LYS A 82 10.83 9.31 -1.73
N LYS A 83 10.00 10.29 -2.05
CA LYS A 83 8.62 10.35 -1.59
C LYS A 83 7.72 9.61 -2.56
N PHE A 84 6.81 8.83 -2.02
CA PHE A 84 5.90 8.01 -2.78
C PHE A 84 4.54 8.00 -2.08
N VAL A 85 3.49 8.24 -2.86
CA VAL A 85 2.11 8.16 -2.40
C VAL A 85 1.38 7.14 -3.25
N GLU A 86 0.62 6.27 -2.60
CA GLU A 86 -0.15 5.22 -3.23
C GLU A 86 -1.63 5.36 -2.90
N LEU A 87 -2.46 5.23 -3.92
CA LEU A 87 -3.90 5.13 -3.80
C LEU A 87 -4.32 3.71 -4.21
N ASN A 88 -5.02 3.01 -3.32
CA ASN A 88 -5.57 1.69 -3.58
C ASN A 88 -7.09 1.73 -3.52
N PHE A 89 -7.73 0.99 -4.42
CA PHE A 89 -9.17 0.76 -4.42
C PHE A 89 -9.42 -0.74 -4.35
N ASP A 90 -9.76 -1.22 -3.17
CA ASP A 90 -9.89 -2.65 -2.90
C ASP A 90 -11.35 -3.09 -2.91
N ALA A 91 -11.63 -4.18 -3.62
CA ALA A 91 -12.79 -5.01 -3.35
C ALA A 91 -12.39 -6.04 -2.27
N MET A 92 -13.17 -6.15 -1.21
CA MET A 92 -12.87 -6.99 -0.06
C MET A 92 -13.92 -8.09 0.06
N LEU A 93 -13.46 -9.31 0.33
CA LEU A 93 -14.27 -10.49 0.59
C LEU A 93 -13.98 -11.01 2.00
N ASN A 94 -14.95 -10.95 2.90
CA ASN A 94 -14.85 -11.60 4.21
C ASN A 94 -15.09 -13.11 4.05
N VAL A 95 -14.01 -13.88 4.01
CA VAL A 95 -14.02 -15.34 3.81
C VAL A 95 -14.71 -16.04 4.97
N THR A 96 -14.50 -15.55 6.18
CA THR A 96 -15.09 -16.14 7.40
C THR A 96 -16.60 -16.02 7.38
N ASN A 97 -17.14 -14.87 6.95
CA ASN A 97 -18.58 -14.67 6.80
C ASN A 97 -19.16 -15.41 5.61
N TRP A 98 -18.36 -15.56 4.53
CA TRP A 98 -18.79 -16.28 3.35
C TRP A 98 -18.98 -17.78 3.61
N ILE A 99 -18.05 -18.40 4.34
CA ILE A 99 -18.09 -19.85 4.63
C ILE A 99 -18.96 -20.15 5.87
N GLY A 100 -18.77 -19.40 6.93
CA GLY A 100 -19.37 -19.66 8.25
C GLY A 100 -20.63 -18.85 8.56
N GLY A 101 -21.12 -18.06 7.62
CA GLY A 101 -22.22 -17.12 7.85
C GLY A 101 -21.82 -15.95 8.75
N TYR A 102 -22.68 -14.95 8.78
CA TYR A 102 -22.47 -13.78 9.62
C TYR A 102 -22.67 -14.07 11.10
N ASN A 103 -21.67 -13.73 11.93
CA ASN A 103 -21.74 -13.85 13.38
C ASN A 103 -21.21 -12.55 14.02
N PRO A 104 -22.07 -11.74 14.67
CA PRO A 104 -21.67 -10.47 15.28
C PRO A 104 -20.70 -10.62 16.46
N ASN A 105 -20.65 -11.80 17.08
CA ASN A 105 -19.76 -12.07 18.22
C ASN A 105 -18.43 -12.71 17.80
N ARG A 106 -18.14 -12.77 16.49
CA ARG A 106 -16.90 -13.36 16.01
C ARG A 106 -15.71 -12.46 16.37
N ILE A 107 -14.70 -13.07 16.98
CA ILE A 107 -13.50 -12.37 17.42
C ILE A 107 -12.52 -12.20 16.26
N VAL A 108 -12.40 -13.20 15.36
CA VAL A 108 -11.43 -13.19 14.28
C VAL A 108 -12.12 -13.34 12.92
N ASP A 109 -11.83 -12.43 12.01
CA ASP A 109 -12.27 -12.46 10.63
C ASP A 109 -11.08 -12.60 9.69
N LEU A 110 -11.16 -13.54 8.77
CA LEU A 110 -10.26 -13.64 7.62
C LEU A 110 -10.91 -12.97 6.41
N TYR A 111 -10.19 -12.09 5.75
CA TYR A 111 -10.67 -11.44 4.55
C TYR A 111 -9.58 -11.39 3.47
N LEU A 112 -10.02 -11.43 2.22
CA LEU A 112 -9.19 -11.21 1.04
C LEU A 112 -9.55 -9.85 0.45
N PHE A 113 -8.60 -9.25 -0.23
CA PHE A 113 -8.84 -8.02 -0.98
C PHE A 113 -7.99 -7.97 -2.24
N ALA A 114 -8.52 -7.31 -3.26
CA ALA A 114 -7.81 -7.06 -4.50
C ALA A 114 -8.38 -5.82 -5.18
N GLY A 115 -7.53 -5.16 -5.96
CA GLY A 115 -7.97 -4.00 -6.72
C GLY A 115 -6.86 -3.24 -7.43
N PRO A 116 -7.23 -2.21 -8.19
CA PRO A 116 -6.29 -1.33 -8.85
C PRO A 116 -5.56 -0.45 -7.84
N THR A 117 -4.30 -0.13 -8.16
CA THR A 117 -3.49 0.83 -7.43
C THR A 117 -2.99 1.93 -8.37
N MET A 118 -2.88 3.12 -7.84
CA MET A 118 -2.30 4.27 -8.51
C MET A 118 -1.15 4.80 -7.64
N ASN A 119 0.04 4.85 -8.23
CA ASN A 119 1.26 5.26 -7.56
C ASN A 119 1.74 6.60 -8.10
N PHE A 120 2.02 7.52 -7.19
CA PHE A 120 2.62 8.83 -7.46
C PHE A 120 4.03 8.84 -6.88
N SER A 121 5.02 8.78 -7.75
CA SER A 121 6.42 8.75 -7.34
C SER A 121 7.24 9.82 -8.06
N GLN A 122 8.26 10.33 -7.39
CA GLN A 122 9.27 11.13 -8.05
C GLN A 122 10.22 10.21 -8.81
N ALA A 123 10.35 10.42 -10.12
CA ALA A 123 11.37 9.73 -10.90
C ALA A 123 12.75 10.33 -10.59
N VAL A 124 13.74 9.48 -10.49
CA VAL A 124 15.14 9.90 -10.35
C VAL A 124 15.87 9.53 -11.63
N SER A 125 16.41 10.51 -12.30
CA SER A 125 17.37 10.31 -13.40
C SER A 125 18.78 10.43 -12.82
N SER A 126 19.66 9.51 -13.20
CA SER A 126 21.09 9.58 -12.89
C SER A 126 21.86 9.93 -14.15
N ASP A 127 22.54 11.06 -14.15
CA ASP A 127 23.45 11.45 -15.20
C ASP A 127 24.91 11.28 -14.73
N ALA A 128 25.68 10.49 -15.46
CA ALA A 128 27.11 10.36 -15.21
C ALA A 128 27.84 11.60 -15.74
N VAL A 129 28.45 12.37 -14.87
CA VAL A 129 29.28 13.53 -15.22
C VAL A 129 30.72 13.24 -14.81
N ILE A 130 31.65 13.44 -15.74
CA ILE A 130 33.07 13.32 -15.42
C ILE A 130 33.50 14.63 -14.77
N ASP A 131 33.95 14.57 -13.52
CA ASP A 131 34.55 15.71 -12.84
C ASP A 131 35.85 16.09 -13.56
N ALA A 132 35.85 17.27 -14.16
CA ALA A 132 37.00 17.78 -14.93
C ALA A 132 38.27 17.96 -14.10
N THR A 133 38.16 18.00 -12.75
CA THR A 133 39.28 18.23 -11.83
C THR A 133 39.93 16.94 -11.38
N THR A 134 39.13 15.90 -11.14
CA THR A 134 39.60 14.61 -10.61
C THR A 134 39.60 13.49 -11.62
N GLY A 135 38.95 13.66 -12.78
CA GLY A 135 38.77 12.63 -13.80
C GLY A 135 37.82 11.48 -13.35
N ASN A 136 37.20 11.57 -12.20
CA ASN A 136 36.31 10.56 -11.66
C ASN A 136 34.88 10.76 -12.18
N THR A 137 34.16 9.66 -12.37
CA THR A 137 32.75 9.70 -12.73
C THR A 137 31.93 10.05 -11.48
N VAL A 138 31.30 11.23 -11.50
CA VAL A 138 30.34 11.64 -10.46
C VAL A 138 28.94 11.47 -11.00
N TRP A 139 28.06 10.85 -10.21
CA TRP A 139 26.68 10.65 -10.58
C TRP A 139 25.81 11.79 -10.04
N ASN A 140 25.24 12.59 -10.90
CA ASN A 140 24.24 13.58 -10.53
C ASN A 140 22.85 12.97 -10.60
N PHE A 141 22.15 13.01 -9.46
CA PHE A 141 20.76 12.58 -9.39
C PHE A 141 19.83 13.79 -9.49
N ASN A 142 19.09 13.85 -10.60
CA ASN A 142 18.02 14.81 -10.78
C ASN A 142 16.68 14.16 -10.44
N THR A 143 15.88 14.81 -9.62
CA THR A 143 14.50 14.42 -9.38
C THR A 143 13.64 15.07 -10.45
N ASP A 144 13.21 14.28 -11.42
CA ASP A 144 12.17 14.67 -12.37
C ASP A 144 10.80 14.69 -11.67
N GLY A 145 9.87 15.45 -12.25
CA GLY A 145 8.54 15.66 -11.67
C GLY A 145 7.78 14.40 -11.30
N LEU A 146 6.63 14.58 -10.68
CA LEU A 146 5.75 13.52 -10.22
C LEU A 146 5.26 12.67 -11.40
N LYS A 147 5.53 11.36 -11.37
CA LYS A 147 5.03 10.39 -12.36
C LYS A 147 3.95 9.53 -11.75
N THR A 148 2.84 9.37 -12.49
CA THR A 148 1.72 8.52 -12.11
C THR A 148 1.85 7.17 -12.78
N ARG A 149 1.67 6.09 -12.02
CA ARG A 149 1.71 4.72 -12.51
C ARG A 149 0.55 3.92 -11.98
N PHE A 150 -0.01 3.08 -12.85
CA PHE A 150 -1.12 2.20 -12.51
C PHE A 150 -0.62 0.77 -12.35
N GLY A 151 -1.16 0.09 -11.36
CA GLY A 151 -0.87 -1.29 -11.07
C GLY A 151 -2.08 -2.01 -10.51
N ALA A 152 -1.86 -3.20 -10.01
CA ALA A 152 -2.84 -4.01 -9.32
C ALA A 152 -2.26 -4.54 -8.01
N THR A 153 -3.09 -4.65 -7.01
CA THR A 153 -2.72 -5.21 -5.71
C THR A 153 -3.72 -6.27 -5.28
N ALA A 154 -3.23 -7.23 -4.53
CA ALA A 154 -4.05 -8.23 -3.85
C ALA A 154 -3.45 -8.55 -2.49
N GLY A 155 -4.27 -9.04 -1.58
CA GLY A 155 -3.79 -9.40 -0.26
C GLY A 155 -4.81 -10.12 0.57
N LEU A 156 -4.37 -10.45 1.78
CA LEU A 156 -5.19 -11.08 2.80
C LEU A 156 -5.00 -10.34 4.11
N GLY A 157 -6.01 -10.39 4.96
CA GLY A 157 -5.98 -9.78 6.27
C GLY A 157 -6.70 -10.59 7.32
N LEU A 158 -6.20 -10.49 8.54
CA LEU A 158 -6.83 -11.00 9.75
C LEU A 158 -7.34 -9.80 10.56
N GLY A 159 -8.63 -9.75 10.77
CA GLY A 159 -9.28 -8.75 11.61
C GLY A 159 -9.60 -9.31 12.99
N PHE A 160 -9.11 -8.65 14.02
CA PHE A 160 -9.40 -8.98 15.41
C PHE A 160 -10.44 -7.98 15.95
N ASN A 161 -11.68 -8.42 16.08
CA ASN A 161 -12.78 -7.59 16.55
C ASN A 161 -12.67 -7.44 18.08
N LEU A 162 -12.29 -6.26 18.57
CA LEU A 162 -12.17 -5.97 20.00
C LEU A 162 -13.54 -5.70 20.61
N ASN A 163 -14.40 -5.01 19.86
CA ASN A 163 -15.78 -4.72 20.22
C ASN A 163 -16.58 -4.34 18.96
N GLU A 164 -17.81 -3.87 19.13
CA GLU A 164 -18.70 -3.49 18.01
C GLU A 164 -18.14 -2.34 17.14
N LYS A 165 -17.23 -1.52 17.67
CA LYS A 165 -16.70 -0.31 17.01
C LYS A 165 -15.24 -0.42 16.59
N TRP A 166 -14.45 -1.26 17.28
CA TRP A 166 -13.00 -1.32 17.09
C TRP A 166 -12.53 -2.69 16.67
N ALA A 167 -11.66 -2.71 15.69
CA ALA A 167 -10.94 -3.91 15.27
C ALA A 167 -9.47 -3.58 14.97
N ILE A 168 -8.58 -4.52 15.26
CA ILE A 168 -7.17 -4.49 14.85
C ILE A 168 -7.02 -5.42 13.66
N ASN A 169 -6.39 -4.94 12.59
CA ASN A 169 -6.19 -5.73 11.38
C ASN A 169 -4.69 -5.94 11.16
N LEU A 170 -4.33 -7.17 10.77
CA LEU A 170 -3.01 -7.52 10.26
C LEU A 170 -3.17 -7.87 8.79
N GLU A 171 -2.53 -7.13 7.89
CA GLU A 171 -2.68 -7.29 6.46
C GLU A 171 -1.34 -7.61 5.78
N GLY A 172 -1.37 -8.60 4.88
CA GLY A 172 -0.32 -8.85 3.91
C GLY A 172 -0.82 -8.45 2.51
N ARG A 173 -0.07 -7.63 1.80
CA ARG A 173 -0.41 -7.13 0.46
C ARG A 173 0.75 -7.37 -0.50
N VAL A 174 0.44 -7.86 -1.68
CA VAL A 174 1.35 -7.92 -2.82
C VAL A 174 0.82 -7.03 -3.92
N GLY A 175 1.71 -6.35 -4.62
CA GLY A 175 1.36 -5.48 -5.73
C GLY A 175 2.27 -5.71 -6.92
N VAL A 176 1.74 -5.49 -8.11
CA VAL A 176 2.49 -5.48 -9.35
C VAL A 176 2.26 -4.14 -10.04
N THR A 177 3.33 -3.40 -10.24
CA THR A 177 3.31 -2.09 -10.90
C THR A 177 4.45 -2.01 -11.91
N PRO A 178 4.29 -1.25 -13.01
CA PRO A 178 5.45 -0.86 -13.82
C PRO A 178 6.46 -0.16 -12.93
N SER A 179 7.76 -0.29 -13.22
CA SER A 179 8.86 0.22 -12.40
C SER A 179 8.55 1.55 -11.71
N ILE A 180 8.43 1.53 -10.37
CA ILE A 180 7.96 2.68 -9.58
C ILE A 180 8.97 3.82 -9.63
N PHE A 181 10.24 3.48 -9.73
CA PHE A 181 11.36 4.44 -9.67
C PHE A 181 12.19 4.50 -10.96
N GLY A 182 11.87 3.67 -11.98
CA GLY A 182 12.58 3.63 -13.25
C GLY A 182 12.33 4.85 -14.13
N ASN A 183 13.31 5.21 -14.93
CA ASN A 183 13.22 6.27 -15.93
C ASN A 183 13.24 5.69 -17.35
N GLY A 184 12.36 6.17 -18.23
CA GLY A 184 12.39 5.87 -19.66
C GLY A 184 12.16 4.40 -20.04
N SER A 185 13.18 3.72 -20.55
CA SER A 185 13.08 2.36 -21.10
C SER A 185 12.82 1.27 -20.06
N ASP A 186 13.18 1.51 -18.80
CA ASP A 186 12.96 0.55 -17.71
C ASP A 186 11.52 0.50 -17.20
N CYS A 187 10.68 1.44 -17.61
CA CYS A 187 9.25 1.46 -17.25
C CYS A 187 8.44 0.24 -17.75
N ARG A 188 9.03 -0.63 -18.56
CA ARG A 188 8.39 -1.85 -19.08
C ARG A 188 8.53 -3.06 -18.18
N LYS A 189 9.44 -3.01 -17.19
CA LYS A 189 9.60 -4.10 -16.22
C LYS A 189 8.56 -3.92 -15.10
N ALA A 190 7.80 -4.98 -14.84
CA ALA A 190 6.89 -5.00 -13.71
C ALA A 190 7.70 -5.21 -12.42
N GLU A 191 7.47 -4.36 -11.43
CA GLU A 191 8.02 -4.52 -10.09
C GLU A 191 6.96 -5.13 -9.17
N SER A 192 7.38 -6.09 -8.37
CA SER A 192 6.53 -6.68 -7.35
C SER A 192 6.82 -6.01 -6.01
N THR A 193 5.77 -5.64 -5.31
CA THR A 193 5.87 -5.07 -3.96
C THR A 193 5.25 -6.03 -2.96
N VAL A 194 5.88 -6.17 -1.81
CA VAL A 194 5.31 -6.92 -0.67
C VAL A 194 5.20 -5.98 0.51
N ARG A 195 4.04 -5.97 1.14
CA ARG A 195 3.74 -5.10 2.27
C ARG A 195 3.07 -5.88 3.38
N VAL A 196 3.46 -5.57 4.61
CA VAL A 196 2.78 -6.03 5.83
C VAL A 196 2.39 -4.80 6.64
N ASN A 197 1.11 -4.70 6.97
CA ASN A 197 0.51 -3.61 7.74
C ASN A 197 -0.09 -4.13 9.03
#